data_e0066da8c54aefc81ed9b41e0c5c8c9e
#
_entry.id   e0066da8c54aefc81ed9b41e0c5c8c9e
#
_cell.length_a   1.000
_cell.length_b   1.000
_cell.length_c   1.000
_cell.angle_alpha   90.00
_cell.angle_beta   90.00
_cell.angle_gamma   90.00
#
_symmetry.space_group_name_H-M   'P 1'
#
loop_
_entity.id
_entity.type
_entity.pdbx_description
1 polymer ?
#
loop_
_entity_poly.entity_id
_entity_poly.type
_entity_poly.pdbx_seq_one_letter_code
_entity_poly.pdbx_strand_id
1 'polypeptide(L)'
;AHATMRNYSRVRCYRVIMGLGWRLLARPVISRLDSEKSHDLALGSLSKIDKSNLGKSILSRLYKSPELPIHTLGRLFHHPLGLAAGMDKGAKALSAWPALGFSWIEYGGITRFPQAGNPKPRMFRANSERALVNSMGFNNPGSSSIRDSLIDRKSSGNWPNVPIAANIGRSKKVDNEQAPKDYSHT
;
A
#
# COMPACT_ATOMS: atom_id res chain seq x y z
N ALA A 1 19.14 0.08 -30.20
CA ALA A 1 19.60 -1.09 -29.40
C ALA A 1 20.59 -0.70 -28.29
N HIS A 2 21.58 0.20 -28.52
CA HIS A 2 22.59 0.59 -27.51
C HIS A 2 22.06 1.44 -26.35
N ALA A 3 21.06 2.29 -26.56
CA ALA A 3 20.45 3.10 -25.49
C ALA A 3 19.64 2.25 -24.50
N THR A 4 19.01 1.17 -24.97
CA THR A 4 18.20 0.26 -24.15
C THR A 4 19.07 -0.58 -23.20
N MET A 5 20.26 -1.02 -23.66
CA MET A 5 21.19 -1.79 -22.82
C MET A 5 21.82 -0.95 -21.69
N ARG A 6 22.15 0.33 -21.93
CA ARG A 6 22.69 1.24 -20.89
C ARG A 6 21.69 1.51 -19.77
N ASN A 7 20.40 1.59 -20.09
CA ASN A 7 19.35 1.76 -19.08
C ASN A 7 19.15 0.48 -18.26
N TYR A 8 19.26 -0.72 -18.86
CA TYR A 8 19.14 -2.00 -18.16
C TYR A 8 20.25 -2.22 -17.13
N SER A 9 21.49 -1.86 -17.44
CA SER A 9 22.63 -2.01 -16.52
C SER A 9 22.52 -1.05 -15.32
N ARG A 10 22.09 0.20 -15.51
CA ARG A 10 21.84 1.14 -14.41
C ARG A 10 20.71 0.67 -13.49
N VAL A 11 19.59 0.24 -14.03
CA VAL A 11 18.46 -0.29 -13.24
C VAL A 11 18.87 -1.51 -12.42
N ARG A 12 19.70 -2.40 -12.99
CA ARG A 12 20.22 -3.57 -12.29
C ARG A 12 21.15 -3.19 -11.13
N CYS A 13 22.01 -2.19 -11.30
CA CYS A 13 22.93 -1.69 -10.27
C CYS A 13 22.15 -1.07 -9.10
N TYR A 14 21.17 -0.21 -9.34
CA TYR A 14 20.32 0.37 -8.29
C TYR A 14 19.53 -0.69 -7.51
N ARG A 15 18.98 -1.71 -8.17
CA ARG A 15 18.28 -2.81 -7.51
C ARG A 15 19.18 -3.63 -6.60
N VAL A 16 20.42 -3.85 -6.99
CA VAL A 16 21.42 -4.56 -6.16
C VAL A 16 21.78 -3.73 -4.93
N ILE A 17 22.07 -2.45 -5.10
CA ILE A 17 22.47 -1.54 -4.01
C ILE A 17 21.31 -1.38 -3.00
N MET A 18 20.08 -1.18 -3.48
CA MET A 18 18.91 -1.05 -2.59
C MET A 18 18.57 -2.37 -1.89
N GLY A 19 18.71 -3.50 -2.58
CA GLY A 19 18.58 -4.81 -1.96
C GLY A 19 19.63 -5.07 -0.88
N LEU A 20 20.86 -4.61 -1.06
CA LEU A 20 21.93 -4.67 -0.06
C LEU A 20 21.64 -3.76 1.13
N GLY A 21 21.23 -2.51 0.92
CA GLY A 21 20.85 -1.59 1.98
C GLY A 21 19.70 -2.15 2.84
N TRP A 22 18.70 -2.73 2.23
CA TRP A 22 17.64 -3.45 2.93
C TRP A 22 18.19 -4.62 3.75
N ARG A 23 19.00 -5.49 3.15
CA ARG A 23 19.49 -6.71 3.79
C ARG A 23 20.47 -6.43 4.94
N LEU A 24 21.34 -5.44 4.78
CA LEU A 24 22.43 -5.16 5.72
C LEU A 24 22.07 -4.13 6.79
N LEU A 25 21.19 -3.16 6.48
CA LEU A 25 20.87 -2.06 7.38
C LEU A 25 19.44 -2.13 7.91
N ALA A 26 18.45 -2.14 7.03
CA ALA A 26 17.05 -2.02 7.45
C ALA A 26 16.49 -3.31 8.04
N ARG A 27 16.72 -4.45 7.39
CA ARG A 27 16.19 -5.74 7.83
C ARG A 27 16.63 -6.15 9.25
N PRO A 28 17.90 -6.05 9.67
CA PRO A 28 18.32 -6.42 11.02
C PRO A 28 17.63 -5.61 12.12
N VAL A 29 17.34 -4.34 11.84
CA VAL A 29 16.61 -3.46 12.78
C VAL A 29 15.13 -3.81 12.80
N ILE A 30 14.49 -3.84 11.63
CA ILE A 30 13.05 -4.05 11.49
C ILE A 30 12.65 -5.46 11.95
N SER A 31 13.51 -6.48 11.76
CA SER A 31 13.24 -7.84 12.19
C SER A 31 13.17 -8.02 13.71
N ARG A 32 13.75 -7.09 14.48
CA ARG A 32 13.71 -7.07 15.95
C ARG A 32 12.50 -6.31 16.51
N LEU A 33 11.86 -5.48 15.70
CA LEU A 33 10.66 -4.76 16.09
C LEU A 33 9.43 -5.65 15.97
N ASP A 34 8.42 -5.39 16.78
CA ASP A 34 7.08 -5.95 16.60
C ASP A 34 6.58 -5.74 15.17
N SER A 35 5.92 -6.74 14.59
CA SER A 35 5.54 -6.74 13.18
C SER A 35 4.51 -5.65 12.86
N GLU A 36 3.53 -5.43 13.73
CA GLU A 36 2.50 -4.41 13.54
C GLU A 36 3.08 -3.01 13.72
N LYS A 37 3.96 -2.82 14.73
CA LYS A 37 4.68 -1.54 14.92
C LYS A 37 5.58 -1.19 13.73
N SER A 38 6.24 -2.19 13.14
CA SER A 38 7.06 -1.99 11.93
C SER A 38 6.22 -1.55 10.74
N HIS A 39 5.04 -2.15 10.57
CA HIS A 39 4.07 -1.75 9.55
C HIS A 39 3.61 -0.30 9.77
N ASP A 40 3.19 0.05 10.98
CA ASP A 40 2.70 1.38 11.32
C ASP A 40 3.79 2.46 11.12
N LEU A 41 5.03 2.15 11.47
CA LEU A 41 6.17 3.04 11.26
C LEU A 41 6.44 3.28 9.76
N ALA A 42 6.42 2.20 8.96
CA ALA A 42 6.65 2.28 7.52
C ALA A 42 5.52 3.08 6.84
N LEU A 43 4.25 2.76 7.14
CA LEU A 43 3.11 3.45 6.58
C LEU A 43 3.04 4.91 7.05
N GLY A 44 3.35 5.19 8.31
CA GLY A 44 3.42 6.55 8.85
C GLY A 44 4.50 7.39 8.17
N SER A 45 5.67 6.81 7.89
CA SER A 45 6.75 7.46 7.14
C SER A 45 6.33 7.73 5.69
N LEU A 46 5.71 6.75 5.04
CA LEU A 46 5.23 6.88 3.68
C LEU A 46 4.10 7.93 3.57
N SER A 47 3.22 8.02 4.57
CA SER A 47 2.18 9.04 4.65
C SER A 47 2.73 10.47 4.76
N LYS A 48 3.89 10.67 5.38
CA LYS A 48 4.59 11.96 5.39
C LYS A 48 5.15 12.29 4.01
N ILE A 49 5.75 11.32 3.34
CA ILE A 49 6.27 11.46 1.97
C ILE A 49 5.14 11.74 0.98
N ASP A 50 3.98 11.12 1.16
CA ASP A 50 2.78 11.31 0.37
C ASP A 50 2.35 12.78 0.25
N LYS A 51 2.55 13.55 1.30
CA LYS A 51 2.27 15.00 1.34
C LYS A 51 3.37 15.86 0.74
N SER A 52 4.52 15.30 0.39
CA SER A 52 5.70 16.00 -0.12
C SER A 52 5.92 15.70 -1.60
N ASN A 53 5.77 16.70 -2.47
CA ASN A 53 6.07 16.53 -3.89
C ASN A 53 7.54 16.20 -4.12
N LEU A 54 8.45 16.80 -3.36
CA LEU A 54 9.88 16.49 -3.42
C LEU A 54 10.14 15.05 -2.99
N GLY A 55 9.53 14.60 -1.89
CA GLY A 55 9.66 13.23 -1.40
C GLY A 55 9.16 12.20 -2.43
N LYS A 56 7.98 12.43 -3.02
CA LYS A 56 7.45 11.59 -4.10
C LYS A 56 8.36 11.57 -5.33
N SER A 57 8.92 12.72 -5.72
CA SER A 57 9.84 12.82 -6.85
C SER A 57 11.15 12.05 -6.62
N ILE A 58 11.69 12.08 -5.41
CA ILE A 58 12.87 11.29 -5.03
C ILE A 58 12.56 9.79 -5.11
N LEU A 59 11.45 9.36 -4.50
CA LEU A 59 11.03 7.95 -4.55
C LEU A 59 10.85 7.46 -5.98
N SER A 60 10.15 8.22 -6.83
CA SER A 60 9.89 7.82 -8.22
C SER A 60 11.15 7.68 -9.06
N ARG A 61 12.20 8.45 -8.76
CA ARG A 61 13.51 8.30 -9.41
C ARG A 61 14.24 7.03 -8.93
N LEU A 62 14.14 6.72 -7.63
CA LEU A 62 14.80 5.54 -7.04
C LEU A 62 14.10 4.24 -7.44
N TYR A 63 12.76 4.25 -7.53
CA TYR A 63 11.94 3.06 -7.73
C TYR A 63 11.27 3.00 -9.12
N LYS A 64 11.84 3.69 -10.10
CA LYS A 64 11.31 3.68 -11.47
C LYS A 64 11.15 2.24 -11.97
N SER A 65 9.91 1.87 -12.28
CA SER A 65 9.57 0.56 -12.85
C SER A 65 9.83 0.55 -14.36
N PRO A 66 10.20 -0.60 -14.96
CA PRO A 66 10.14 -0.77 -16.40
C PRO A 66 8.68 -0.73 -16.86
N GLU A 67 8.45 -0.17 -18.03
CA GLU A 67 7.12 -0.18 -18.65
C GLU A 67 6.87 -1.55 -19.29
N LEU A 68 5.80 -2.20 -18.86
CA LEU A 68 5.26 -3.44 -19.40
C LEU A 68 3.73 -3.26 -19.50
N PRO A 69 3.26 -2.40 -20.41
CA PRO A 69 1.87 -1.98 -20.44
C PRO A 69 0.94 -3.17 -20.69
N ILE A 70 -0.12 -3.25 -19.92
CA ILE A 70 -1.18 -4.24 -20.09
C ILE A 70 -2.53 -3.55 -20.19
N HIS A 71 -3.36 -4.04 -21.09
CA HIS A 71 -4.76 -3.64 -21.22
C HIS A 71 -5.65 -4.68 -20.53
N THR A 72 -6.35 -4.26 -19.49
CA THR A 72 -7.33 -5.11 -18.80
C THR A 72 -8.42 -4.25 -18.16
N LEU A 73 -9.61 -4.80 -17.97
CA LEU A 73 -10.75 -4.09 -17.37
C LEU A 73 -11.06 -2.73 -18.04
N GLY A 74 -10.85 -2.63 -19.36
CA GLY A 74 -11.07 -1.39 -20.12
C GLY A 74 -10.07 -0.26 -19.80
N ARG A 75 -8.94 -0.56 -19.14
CA ARG A 75 -7.92 0.41 -18.73
C ARG A 75 -6.53 -0.04 -19.13
N LEU A 76 -5.64 0.95 -19.32
CA LEU A 76 -4.22 0.73 -19.52
C LEU A 76 -3.50 0.83 -18.17
N PHE A 77 -2.72 -0.18 -17.84
CA PHE A 77 -1.81 -0.20 -16.70
C PHE A 77 -0.37 -0.16 -17.20
N HIS A 78 0.50 0.61 -16.54
CA HIS A 78 1.91 0.73 -16.94
C HIS A 78 2.69 -0.60 -16.83
N HIS A 79 2.27 -1.48 -15.93
CA HIS A 79 2.79 -2.84 -15.75
C HIS A 79 1.85 -3.64 -14.81
N PRO A 80 2.00 -4.98 -14.73
CA PRO A 80 1.06 -5.84 -13.98
C PRO A 80 1.16 -5.75 -12.45
N LEU A 81 2.18 -5.07 -11.89
CA LEU A 81 2.37 -5.03 -10.44
C LEU A 81 1.51 -3.94 -9.79
N GLY A 82 0.60 -4.35 -8.92
CA GLY A 82 -0.21 -3.48 -8.09
C GLY A 82 -0.02 -3.73 -6.60
N LEU A 83 -0.49 -2.79 -5.78
CA LEU A 83 -0.58 -2.95 -4.33
C LEU A 83 -1.92 -3.59 -3.97
N ALA A 84 -1.89 -4.71 -3.26
CA ALA A 84 -3.09 -5.37 -2.76
C ALA A 84 -3.63 -4.70 -1.49
N ALA A 85 -4.92 -4.86 -1.24
CA ALA A 85 -5.58 -4.42 -0.02
C ALA A 85 -4.92 -5.01 1.25
N GLY A 86 -5.08 -4.30 2.36
CA GLY A 86 -4.53 -4.69 3.65
C GLY A 86 -3.25 -3.95 4.04
N MET A 87 -2.46 -3.47 3.09
CA MET A 87 -1.25 -2.70 3.36
C MET A 87 -1.58 -1.25 3.76
N ASP A 88 -2.49 -0.60 3.06
CA ASP A 88 -2.95 0.76 3.37
C ASP A 88 -4.47 0.79 3.57
N LYS A 89 -4.92 0.29 4.71
CA LYS A 89 -6.36 0.14 5.01
C LYS A 89 -7.10 1.48 5.10
N GLY A 90 -6.40 2.52 5.48
CA GLY A 90 -6.96 3.86 5.69
C GLY A 90 -6.68 4.84 4.56
N ALA A 91 -6.17 4.39 3.42
CA ALA A 91 -5.81 5.25 2.29
C ALA A 91 -4.83 6.40 2.67
N LYS A 92 -3.87 6.12 3.56
CA LYS A 92 -2.99 7.11 4.16
C LYS A 92 -1.88 7.61 3.22
N ALA A 93 -1.50 6.81 2.24
CA ALA A 93 -0.32 7.07 1.41
C ALA A 93 -0.59 6.83 -0.10
N LEU A 94 -1.82 7.08 -0.57
CA LEU A 94 -2.27 6.72 -1.92
C LEU A 94 -1.39 7.28 -3.03
N SER A 95 -0.87 8.51 -2.91
CA SER A 95 -0.02 9.15 -3.93
C SER A 95 1.46 8.80 -3.79
N ALA A 96 1.87 8.20 -2.67
CA ALA A 96 3.24 7.73 -2.48
C ALA A 96 3.46 6.31 -3.03
N TRP A 97 2.43 5.47 -3.09
CA TRP A 97 2.55 4.12 -3.64
C TRP A 97 2.97 4.09 -5.11
N PRO A 98 2.41 4.93 -6.02
CA PRO A 98 2.91 5.03 -7.40
C PRO A 98 4.37 5.48 -7.46
N ALA A 99 4.81 6.35 -6.54
CA ALA A 99 6.20 6.77 -6.47
C ALA A 99 7.16 5.62 -6.07
N LEU A 100 6.66 4.57 -5.40
CA LEU A 100 7.35 3.31 -5.16
C LEU A 100 7.28 2.33 -6.35
N GLY A 101 6.63 2.71 -7.44
CA GLY A 101 6.57 1.95 -8.67
C GLY A 101 5.36 1.00 -8.78
N PHE A 102 4.30 1.19 -8.02
CA PHE A 102 3.05 0.45 -8.21
C PHE A 102 2.21 1.08 -9.34
N SER A 103 1.69 0.25 -10.23
CA SER A 103 0.89 0.65 -11.39
C SER A 103 -0.60 0.83 -11.08
N TRP A 104 -1.07 0.27 -9.98
CA TRP A 104 -2.41 0.42 -9.45
C TRP A 104 -2.41 0.10 -7.95
N ILE A 105 -3.44 0.53 -7.24
CA ILE A 105 -3.51 0.44 -5.80
C ILE A 105 -4.89 -0.06 -5.39
N GLU A 106 -4.92 -1.08 -4.54
CA GLU A 106 -6.10 -1.47 -3.80
C GLU A 106 -5.91 -1.13 -2.33
N TYR A 107 -6.74 -0.23 -1.78
CA TYR A 107 -6.74 0.15 -0.37
C TYR A 107 -7.93 -0.47 0.36
N GLY A 108 -7.87 -0.54 1.68
CA GLY A 108 -8.88 -1.23 2.51
C GLY A 108 -8.31 -2.56 3.08
N GLY A 109 -9.10 -3.58 3.60
CA GLY A 109 -10.59 -3.65 3.63
C GLY A 109 -11.28 -2.62 4.51
N ILE A 110 -12.23 -2.00 3.92
CA ILE A 110 -13.06 -0.98 4.53
C ILE A 110 -14.37 -1.62 4.98
N THR A 111 -14.87 -1.22 6.15
CA THR A 111 -16.21 -1.57 6.60
C THR A 111 -16.98 -0.29 6.92
N ARG A 112 -18.29 -0.34 6.85
CA ARG A 112 -19.14 0.80 7.20
C ARG A 112 -18.76 1.40 8.55
N PHE A 113 -18.64 0.54 9.56
CA PHE A 113 -18.28 0.96 10.92
C PHE A 113 -16.79 0.75 11.19
N PRO A 114 -16.16 1.60 12.01
CA PRO A 114 -14.78 1.38 12.45
C PRO A 114 -14.67 0.07 13.24
N GLN A 115 -13.55 -0.63 13.06
CA GLN A 115 -13.25 -1.87 13.77
C GLN A 115 -11.83 -1.83 14.32
N ALA A 116 -11.67 -2.16 15.62
CA ALA A 116 -10.36 -2.29 16.25
C ALA A 116 -9.60 -3.54 15.74
N GLY A 117 -10.33 -4.53 15.23
CA GLY A 117 -9.78 -5.85 14.89
C GLY A 117 -9.64 -6.76 16.11
N ASN A 118 -8.87 -7.82 15.98
CA ASN A 118 -8.60 -8.77 17.04
C ASN A 118 -7.65 -8.19 18.11
N PRO A 119 -7.62 -8.73 19.33
CA PRO A 119 -6.65 -8.36 20.37
C PRO A 119 -5.20 -8.57 19.89
N LYS A 120 -4.30 -7.73 20.38
CA LYS A 120 -2.86 -7.87 20.14
C LYS A 120 -2.23 -8.84 21.17
N PRO A 121 -1.14 -9.56 20.79
CA PRO A 121 -0.45 -9.58 19.51
C PRO A 121 -1.23 -10.37 18.44
N ARG A 122 -1.21 -9.89 17.19
CA ARG A 122 -2.01 -10.42 16.08
C ARG A 122 -1.27 -10.49 14.74
N MET A 123 0.04 -10.24 14.75
CA MET A 123 0.92 -10.36 13.59
C MET A 123 2.28 -10.91 14.03
N PHE A 124 2.69 -12.03 13.45
CA PHE A 124 3.87 -12.79 13.85
C PHE A 124 4.78 -13.03 12.65
N ARG A 125 6.10 -12.96 12.86
CA ARG A 125 7.10 -13.34 11.86
C ARG A 125 7.55 -14.78 12.08
N ALA A 126 7.47 -15.57 11.02
CA ALA A 126 8.16 -16.85 10.92
C ALA A 126 9.45 -16.61 10.12
N ASN A 127 10.54 -16.27 10.82
CA ASN A 127 11.79 -15.82 10.19
C ASN A 127 12.49 -16.92 9.38
N SER A 128 12.41 -18.17 9.82
CA SER A 128 12.93 -19.37 9.12
C SER A 128 12.23 -19.57 7.79
N GLU A 129 10.92 -19.44 7.76
CA GLU A 129 10.05 -19.63 6.59
C GLU A 129 9.93 -18.37 5.74
N ARG A 130 10.52 -17.23 6.18
CA ARG A 130 10.36 -15.91 5.56
C ARG A 130 8.91 -15.50 5.38
N ALA A 131 8.08 -15.81 6.36
CA ALA A 131 6.64 -15.62 6.30
C ALA A 131 6.15 -14.67 7.40
N LEU A 132 4.97 -14.10 7.17
CA LEU A 132 4.17 -13.37 8.14
C LEU A 132 2.85 -14.09 8.33
N VAL A 133 2.49 -14.36 9.58
CA VAL A 133 1.19 -14.91 9.96
C VAL A 133 0.43 -13.83 10.70
N ASN A 134 -0.84 -13.60 10.35
CA ASN A 134 -1.64 -12.60 11.03
C ASN A 134 -3.10 -13.04 11.23
N SER A 135 -3.72 -12.43 12.22
CA SER A 135 -5.15 -12.52 12.51
C SER A 135 -5.67 -11.10 12.82
N MET A 136 -5.51 -10.16 11.91
CA MET A 136 -5.78 -8.73 12.14
C MET A 136 -7.24 -8.43 12.49
N GLY A 137 -8.20 -9.20 11.97
CA GLY A 137 -9.63 -9.03 12.25
C GLY A 137 -10.23 -7.80 11.58
N PHE A 138 -9.78 -7.46 10.35
CA PHE A 138 -10.30 -6.36 9.53
C PHE A 138 -10.31 -4.99 10.23
N ASN A 139 -9.27 -4.70 11.03
CA ASN A 139 -9.12 -3.41 11.66
C ASN A 139 -9.04 -2.29 10.63
N ASN A 140 -9.93 -1.30 10.74
CA ASN A 140 -10.00 -0.14 9.85
C ASN A 140 -10.75 1.03 10.51
N PRO A 141 -10.59 2.28 10.04
CA PRO A 141 -11.21 3.46 10.66
C PRO A 141 -12.69 3.66 10.28
N GLY A 142 -13.28 2.80 9.43
CA GLY A 142 -14.63 2.94 8.92
C GLY A 142 -14.72 3.81 7.67
N SER A 143 -15.78 3.60 6.88
CA SER A 143 -15.95 4.25 5.57
C SER A 143 -16.05 5.77 5.67
N SER A 144 -16.72 6.32 6.68
CA SER A 144 -16.85 7.77 6.85
C SER A 144 -15.51 8.48 7.00
N SER A 145 -14.63 7.97 7.86
CA SER A 145 -13.29 8.53 8.06
C SER A 145 -12.41 8.46 6.80
N ILE A 146 -12.54 7.36 6.06
CA ILE A 146 -11.81 7.18 4.79
C ILE A 146 -12.35 8.13 3.72
N ARG A 147 -13.68 8.26 3.60
CA ARG A 147 -14.33 9.21 2.68
C ARG A 147 -13.82 10.63 2.91
N ASP A 148 -13.80 11.09 4.14
CA ASP A 148 -13.36 12.46 4.49
C ASP A 148 -11.89 12.66 4.10
N SER A 149 -11.03 11.69 4.38
CA SER A 149 -9.62 11.69 3.93
C SER A 149 -9.46 11.72 2.41
N LEU A 150 -10.32 11.02 1.66
CA LEU A 150 -10.29 11.02 0.20
C LEU A 150 -10.78 12.34 -0.38
N ILE A 151 -11.79 12.98 0.22
CA ILE A 151 -12.27 14.32 -0.17
C ILE A 151 -11.16 15.34 0.02
N ASP A 152 -10.52 15.38 1.19
CA ASP A 152 -9.41 16.28 1.48
C ASP A 152 -8.24 16.08 0.51
N ARG A 153 -7.93 14.83 0.19
CA ARG A 153 -6.88 14.47 -0.76
C ARG A 153 -7.20 14.97 -2.17
N LYS A 154 -8.44 14.82 -2.60
CA LYS A 154 -8.90 15.27 -3.92
C LYS A 154 -8.90 16.80 -4.01
N SER A 155 -9.40 17.49 -2.99
CA SER A 155 -9.44 18.96 -2.94
C SER A 155 -8.06 19.60 -2.90
N SER A 156 -7.09 18.96 -2.22
CA SER A 156 -5.70 19.42 -2.18
C SER A 156 -4.86 19.06 -3.42
N GLY A 157 -5.45 18.39 -4.42
CA GLY A 157 -4.74 17.94 -5.62
C GLY A 157 -3.75 16.78 -5.38
N ASN A 158 -3.75 16.19 -4.19
CA ASN A 158 -2.90 15.03 -3.87
C ASN A 158 -3.59 13.69 -4.22
N TRP A 159 -4.11 13.59 -5.45
CA TRP A 159 -4.72 12.37 -5.96
C TRP A 159 -3.73 11.52 -6.72
N PRO A 160 -3.73 10.18 -6.59
CA PRO A 160 -2.83 9.32 -7.35
C PRO A 160 -3.14 9.35 -8.85
N ASN A 161 -2.09 9.26 -9.66
CA ASN A 161 -2.17 9.24 -11.12
C ASN A 161 -2.29 7.83 -11.72
N VAL A 162 -2.61 6.84 -10.90
CA VAL A 162 -2.82 5.45 -11.30
C VAL A 162 -4.23 5.00 -10.91
N PRO A 163 -4.76 3.92 -11.51
CA PRO A 163 -6.03 3.35 -11.08
C PRO A 163 -6.01 2.97 -9.61
N ILE A 164 -7.10 3.27 -8.90
CA ILE A 164 -7.31 2.86 -7.52
C ILE A 164 -8.57 2.03 -7.38
N ALA A 165 -8.57 1.08 -6.47
CA ALA A 165 -9.71 0.26 -6.09
C ALA A 165 -9.89 0.28 -4.57
N ALA A 166 -11.14 0.23 -4.12
CA ALA A 166 -11.48 0.09 -2.72
C ALA A 166 -11.87 -1.36 -2.43
N ASN A 167 -11.20 -1.99 -1.49
CA ASN A 167 -11.61 -3.29 -0.95
C ASN A 167 -12.61 -3.05 0.18
N ILE A 168 -13.84 -3.50 0.00
CA ILE A 168 -14.93 -3.32 0.97
C ILE A 168 -15.35 -4.65 1.58
N GLY A 169 -15.70 -4.61 2.85
CA GLY A 169 -16.11 -5.79 3.59
C GLY A 169 -17.30 -5.52 4.49
N ARG A 170 -18.03 -6.58 4.85
CA ARG A 170 -19.11 -6.49 5.83
C ARG A 170 -18.56 -6.17 7.22
N SER A 171 -19.22 -5.26 7.91
CA SER A 171 -18.89 -4.93 9.31
C SER A 171 -19.17 -6.12 10.22
N LYS A 172 -18.25 -6.41 11.15
CA LYS A 172 -18.36 -7.57 12.07
C LYS A 172 -19.63 -7.57 12.90
N LYS A 173 -20.13 -6.39 13.27
CA LYS A 173 -21.34 -6.20 14.08
C LYS A 173 -22.66 -6.28 13.31
N VAL A 174 -22.60 -6.49 12.01
CA VAL A 174 -23.77 -6.55 11.13
C VAL A 174 -24.03 -8.00 10.75
N ASP A 175 -25.27 -8.46 10.90
CA ASP A 175 -25.69 -9.82 10.55
C ASP A 175 -25.67 -10.03 9.03
N ASN A 176 -25.64 -11.29 8.60
CA ASN A 176 -25.52 -11.65 7.20
C ASN A 176 -26.71 -11.16 6.36
N GLU A 177 -27.92 -11.18 6.91
CA GLU A 177 -29.16 -10.70 6.27
C GLU A 177 -29.10 -9.19 5.98
N GLN A 178 -28.35 -8.43 6.78
CA GLN A 178 -28.18 -6.99 6.61
C GLN A 178 -26.93 -6.63 5.80
N ALA A 179 -26.15 -7.61 5.35
CA ALA A 179 -24.90 -7.38 4.60
C ALA A 179 -25.08 -6.52 3.34
N PRO A 180 -26.12 -6.71 2.48
CA PRO A 180 -26.30 -5.85 1.31
C PRO A 180 -26.46 -4.37 1.68
N LYS A 181 -27.15 -4.09 2.78
CA LYS A 181 -27.36 -2.73 3.29
C LYS A 181 -26.09 -2.13 3.91
N ASP A 182 -25.27 -2.94 4.53
CA ASP A 182 -23.97 -2.54 5.06
C ASP A 182 -23.00 -2.19 3.92
N TYR A 183 -22.91 -3.03 2.90
CA TYR A 183 -22.10 -2.77 1.70
C TYR A 183 -22.55 -1.52 0.93
N SER A 184 -23.86 -1.27 0.81
CA SER A 184 -24.38 -0.10 0.10
C SER A 184 -24.05 1.23 0.78
N HIS A 185 -23.66 1.20 2.07
CA HIS A 185 -23.23 2.39 2.82
C HIS A 185 -21.70 2.55 2.86
N THR A 186 -20.95 1.52 2.45
CA THR A 186 -19.50 1.55 2.46
C THR A 186 -18.93 2.18 1.21
#